data_334bebf48c74caa7ab54b1e0806dc88e
#
_entry.id   334bebf48c74caa7ab54b1e0806dc88e
#
_cell.length_a   1.000
_cell.length_b   1.000
_cell.length_c   1.000
_cell.angle_alpha   90.00
_cell.angle_beta   90.00
_cell.angle_gamma   90.00
#
_symmetry.space_group_name_H-M   'P 1'
#
loop_
_entity.id
_entity.type
_entity.pdbx_description
1 polymer ?
#
loop_
_entity_poly.entity_id
_entity_poly.type
_entity_poly.pdbx_seq_one_letter_code
_entity_poly.pdbx_strand_id
1 'polypeptide(L)'
;MKSLFILTSALLFTANVLAENDPLWMRYPAISPNGETIAFTYKGDIYTVPANGGKATQLTTHPAHDTRPIWSPDGSKIAFASDRNGNFDIFIMDMEGGSPKQLTTHSANEYPETFSDAKHILYSAAIQQDAKDSQFPSGQFPQIYRIGINGGRPELYSSLAMESLALNKKGDKLLYQDKKGYEDPWRKHHQSSITRDIWLCTLDREHSFQKITSFKGEDRNPVWATDGSSFYYLSEEKGSFNIFKNDLTGRNSRQITNHTMHPVRFLTSDNNGNLCYGYDGEIYTVKEGTQPKKVDVQIISDKVENDLIHQLKASGATDIAVSPNGKEVAFIVRGDVYVTSVDYETTKQITNTPQQERDLDFSPDGRSLVYSAERGETWGVYQSSLVRKNDKYFTYAQELKEEPLVVNSQTSFQPMYSPDGKEVAFLENRTTLRVINLKNKQVRTVLDGKYNYS
;
A
#
# COMPACT_ATOMS: atom_id res chain seq x y z
N MET A 1 17.94 -1.42 -69.97
CA MET A 1 16.82 -1.64 -69.04
C MET A 1 17.42 -1.99 -67.67
N LYS A 2 17.47 -1.05 -66.77
CA LYS A 2 17.94 -1.26 -65.38
C LYS A 2 16.74 -1.09 -64.47
N SER A 3 16.31 -2.20 -63.86
CA SER A 3 15.19 -2.22 -62.88
C SER A 3 15.66 -1.67 -61.56
N LEU A 4 15.03 -0.61 -61.13
CA LEU A 4 15.24 0.02 -59.84
C LEU A 4 14.35 -0.68 -58.78
N PHE A 5 14.95 -1.41 -57.85
CA PHE A 5 14.25 -1.96 -56.71
C PHE A 5 14.17 -0.87 -55.61
N ILE A 6 12.96 -0.38 -55.38
CA ILE A 6 12.65 0.48 -54.23
C ILE A 6 12.37 -0.40 -53.01
N LEU A 7 13.27 -0.39 -52.02
CA LEU A 7 13.11 -1.04 -50.73
C LEU A 7 12.34 -0.08 -49.84
N THR A 8 11.05 -0.31 -49.64
CA THR A 8 10.25 0.39 -48.63
C THR A 8 10.52 -0.24 -47.27
N SER A 9 11.35 0.43 -46.44
CA SER A 9 11.52 0.09 -45.03
C SER A 9 10.28 0.57 -44.26
N ALA A 10 9.43 -0.37 -43.85
CA ALA A 10 8.37 -0.10 -42.88
C ALA A 10 9.01 0.14 -41.50
N LEU A 11 9.01 1.39 -41.04
CA LEU A 11 9.27 1.72 -39.66
C LEU A 11 8.12 1.19 -38.81
N LEU A 12 8.33 0.08 -38.13
CA LEU A 12 7.51 -0.34 -37.01
C LEU A 12 7.73 0.64 -35.85
N PHE A 13 6.84 1.60 -35.70
CA PHE A 13 6.68 2.32 -34.44
C PHE A 13 6.15 1.31 -33.43
N THR A 14 7.02 0.73 -32.61
CA THR A 14 6.63 0.16 -31.35
C THR A 14 6.22 1.32 -30.46
N ALA A 15 4.92 1.58 -30.36
CA ALA A 15 4.39 2.36 -29.26
C ALA A 15 4.82 1.63 -27.98
N ASN A 16 5.79 2.20 -27.26
CA ASN A 16 5.96 1.89 -25.85
C ASN A 16 4.68 2.34 -25.18
N VAL A 17 3.73 1.43 -25.05
CA VAL A 17 2.68 1.53 -24.06
C VAL A 17 3.46 1.60 -22.74
N LEU A 18 3.57 2.78 -22.16
CA LEU A 18 3.95 2.93 -20.77
C LEU A 18 3.03 1.96 -20.03
N ALA A 19 3.59 0.94 -19.42
CA ALA A 19 2.85 0.05 -18.56
C ALA A 19 2.16 0.97 -17.54
N GLU A 20 0.85 1.18 -17.71
CA GLU A 20 0.02 1.72 -16.64
C GLU A 20 0.32 0.83 -15.45
N ASN A 21 0.82 1.41 -14.36
CA ASN A 21 1.04 0.65 -13.14
C ASN A 21 -0.31 0.08 -12.74
N ASP A 22 -0.48 -1.21 -12.95
CA ASP A 22 -1.67 -1.93 -12.50
C ASP A 22 -1.87 -1.60 -11.02
N PRO A 23 -3.08 -1.18 -10.58
CA PRO A 23 -3.31 -0.86 -9.20
C PRO A 23 -3.13 -2.12 -8.34
N LEU A 24 -2.13 -2.09 -7.45
CA LEU A 24 -1.85 -3.17 -6.51
C LEU A 24 -2.45 -2.87 -5.13
N TRP A 25 -2.61 -3.91 -4.32
CA TRP A 25 -3.18 -3.83 -2.97
C TRP A 25 -4.69 -3.55 -2.92
N MET A 26 -5.40 -3.96 -3.97
CA MET A 26 -6.86 -4.06 -3.91
C MET A 26 -7.25 -5.14 -2.92
N ARG A 27 -8.11 -4.80 -1.95
CA ARG A 27 -8.46 -5.69 -0.83
C ARG A 27 -9.96 -5.86 -0.70
N TYR A 28 -10.35 -6.96 -0.07
CA TYR A 28 -11.75 -7.28 0.24
C TYR A 28 -12.67 -7.20 -0.98
N PRO A 29 -12.31 -7.83 -2.13
CA PRO A 29 -13.21 -7.85 -3.27
C PRO A 29 -14.47 -8.64 -2.92
N ALA A 30 -15.61 -8.02 -3.18
CA ALA A 30 -16.95 -8.59 -2.98
C ALA A 30 -17.71 -8.53 -4.30
N ILE A 31 -18.00 -9.69 -4.89
CA ILE A 31 -18.81 -9.77 -6.12
C ILE A 31 -20.28 -9.56 -5.79
N SER A 32 -20.99 -8.76 -6.60
CA SER A 32 -22.42 -8.52 -6.44
C SER A 32 -23.25 -9.81 -6.63
N PRO A 33 -24.43 -9.91 -6.05
CA PRO A 33 -25.27 -11.12 -6.16
C PRO A 33 -25.62 -11.53 -7.59
N ASN A 34 -25.72 -10.57 -8.51
CA ASN A 34 -25.95 -10.82 -9.94
C ASN A 34 -24.67 -11.18 -10.73
N GLY A 35 -23.49 -10.99 -10.11
CA GLY A 35 -22.18 -11.30 -10.72
C GLY A 35 -21.65 -10.24 -11.68
N GLU A 36 -22.25 -9.06 -11.77
CA GLU A 36 -21.91 -8.04 -12.76
C GLU A 36 -20.87 -7.02 -12.26
N THR A 37 -20.82 -6.78 -10.93
CA THR A 37 -20.01 -5.74 -10.31
C THR A 37 -19.21 -6.31 -9.15
N ILE A 38 -17.98 -5.84 -8.95
CA ILE A 38 -17.13 -6.15 -7.80
C ILE A 38 -16.90 -4.86 -7.03
N ALA A 39 -17.26 -4.84 -5.74
CA ALA A 39 -16.87 -3.81 -4.79
C ALA A 39 -15.55 -4.21 -4.13
N PHE A 40 -14.66 -3.26 -3.86
CA PHE A 40 -13.37 -3.53 -3.23
C PHE A 40 -12.84 -2.30 -2.49
N THR A 41 -11.89 -2.52 -1.59
CA THR A 41 -11.15 -1.45 -0.91
C THR A 41 -9.85 -1.17 -1.64
N TYR A 42 -9.58 0.10 -1.95
CA TYR A 42 -8.32 0.56 -2.49
C TYR A 42 -7.92 1.90 -1.86
N LYS A 43 -6.73 1.96 -1.25
CA LYS A 43 -6.18 3.15 -0.58
C LYS A 43 -7.12 3.82 0.45
N GLY A 44 -7.90 3.03 1.15
CA GLY A 44 -8.81 3.51 2.18
C GLY A 44 -10.19 3.94 1.69
N ASP A 45 -10.49 3.77 0.41
CA ASP A 45 -11.80 4.07 -0.18
C ASP A 45 -12.46 2.82 -0.76
N ILE A 46 -13.78 2.86 -0.88
CA ILE A 46 -14.58 1.83 -1.56
C ILE A 46 -14.71 2.19 -3.04
N TYR A 47 -14.37 1.22 -3.87
CA TYR A 47 -14.50 1.28 -5.33
C TYR A 47 -15.41 0.17 -5.83
N THR A 48 -15.97 0.38 -7.02
CA THR A 48 -16.65 -0.67 -7.79
C THR A 48 -16.03 -0.78 -9.18
N VAL A 49 -16.02 -1.99 -9.75
CA VAL A 49 -15.57 -2.27 -11.11
C VAL A 49 -16.49 -3.33 -11.74
N PRO A 50 -16.76 -3.29 -13.07
CA PRO A 50 -17.42 -4.39 -13.74
C PRO A 50 -16.66 -5.71 -13.54
N ALA A 51 -17.36 -6.83 -13.30
CA ALA A 51 -16.72 -8.12 -13.03
C ALA A 51 -15.87 -8.65 -14.19
N ASN A 52 -16.09 -8.16 -15.39
CA ASN A 52 -15.28 -8.47 -16.58
C ASN A 52 -14.08 -7.52 -16.79
N GLY A 53 -13.89 -6.54 -15.86
CA GLY A 53 -12.84 -5.54 -15.90
C GLY A 53 -13.27 -4.21 -16.51
N GLY A 54 -12.38 -3.22 -16.44
CA GLY A 54 -12.56 -1.89 -16.99
C GLY A 54 -12.35 -0.78 -15.96
N LYS A 55 -12.99 0.36 -16.18
CA LYS A 55 -12.87 1.53 -15.31
C LYS A 55 -13.55 1.29 -13.97
N ALA A 56 -12.79 1.51 -12.88
CA ALA A 56 -13.33 1.49 -11.53
C ALA A 56 -13.93 2.86 -11.17
N THR A 57 -15.05 2.82 -10.45
CA THR A 57 -15.71 4.00 -9.90
C THR A 57 -15.41 4.10 -8.42
N GLN A 58 -14.89 5.22 -7.97
CA GLN A 58 -14.69 5.53 -6.56
C GLN A 58 -16.02 5.93 -5.94
N LEU A 59 -16.48 5.21 -4.91
CA LEU A 59 -17.76 5.47 -4.23
C LEU A 59 -17.60 6.33 -2.98
N THR A 60 -16.45 6.23 -2.29
CA THR A 60 -16.15 7.03 -1.11
C THR A 60 -14.90 7.88 -1.33
N THR A 61 -14.88 9.09 -0.74
CA THR A 61 -13.79 10.08 -0.88
C THR A 61 -13.46 10.74 0.45
N HIS A 62 -13.98 10.22 1.56
CA HIS A 62 -13.70 10.74 2.89
C HIS A 62 -12.25 10.42 3.28
N PRO A 63 -11.53 11.31 4.02
CA PRO A 63 -10.15 11.06 4.44
C PRO A 63 -9.97 9.84 5.38
N ALA A 64 -11.08 9.33 5.93
CA ALA A 64 -11.10 8.14 6.78
C ALA A 64 -10.88 6.85 5.96
N HIS A 65 -10.60 5.76 6.67
CA HIS A 65 -10.40 4.46 6.05
C HIS A 65 -11.73 3.69 5.94
N ASP A 66 -12.22 3.55 4.73
CA ASP A 66 -13.39 2.75 4.38
C ASP A 66 -12.95 1.36 3.89
N THR A 67 -13.52 0.28 4.46
CA THR A 67 -13.03 -1.09 4.21
C THR A 67 -14.12 -2.16 4.32
N ARG A 68 -13.83 -3.37 3.81
CA ARG A 68 -14.67 -4.56 3.88
C ARG A 68 -16.09 -4.35 3.34
N PRO A 69 -16.25 -3.97 2.06
CA PRO A 69 -17.58 -3.84 1.48
C PRO A 69 -18.28 -5.20 1.39
N ILE A 70 -19.56 -5.22 1.71
CA ILE A 70 -20.46 -6.37 1.49
C ILE A 70 -21.74 -5.90 0.78
N TRP A 71 -22.27 -6.74 -0.08
CA TRP A 71 -23.49 -6.44 -0.84
C TRP A 71 -24.77 -6.86 -0.09
N SER A 72 -25.84 -6.06 -0.23
CA SER A 72 -27.18 -6.51 0.11
C SER A 72 -27.62 -7.67 -0.80
N PRO A 73 -28.55 -8.55 -0.36
CA PRO A 73 -28.97 -9.71 -1.15
C PRO A 73 -29.56 -9.38 -2.52
N ASP A 74 -30.14 -8.19 -2.68
CA ASP A 74 -30.70 -7.67 -3.93
C ASP A 74 -29.66 -6.89 -4.77
N GLY A 75 -28.44 -6.67 -4.24
CA GLY A 75 -27.39 -5.92 -4.89
C GLY A 75 -27.60 -4.40 -4.94
N SER A 76 -28.64 -3.87 -4.27
CA SER A 76 -28.93 -2.43 -4.34
C SER A 76 -28.11 -1.58 -3.38
N LYS A 77 -27.48 -2.20 -2.36
CA LYS A 77 -26.72 -1.50 -1.32
C LYS A 77 -25.39 -2.15 -1.01
N ILE A 78 -24.46 -1.33 -0.52
CA ILE A 78 -23.16 -1.74 -0.02
C ILE A 78 -23.05 -1.30 1.43
N ALA A 79 -22.79 -2.24 2.34
CA ALA A 79 -22.39 -1.94 3.71
C ALA A 79 -20.87 -2.11 3.85
N PHE A 80 -20.22 -1.29 4.66
CA PHE A 80 -18.78 -1.28 4.86
C PHE A 80 -18.43 -0.74 6.24
N ALA A 81 -17.19 -0.96 6.68
CA ALA A 81 -16.65 -0.37 7.90
C ALA A 81 -15.92 0.93 7.58
N SER A 82 -16.07 1.95 8.42
CA SER A 82 -15.39 3.24 8.31
C SER A 82 -14.97 3.78 9.67
N ASP A 83 -13.77 4.32 9.78
CA ASP A 83 -13.25 4.93 11.01
C ASP A 83 -13.42 6.47 11.05
N ARG A 84 -14.35 7.02 10.24
CA ARG A 84 -14.57 8.47 10.09
C ARG A 84 -15.01 9.18 11.38
N ASN A 85 -15.46 8.43 12.39
CA ASN A 85 -15.85 8.96 13.70
C ASN A 85 -14.92 8.50 14.85
N GLY A 86 -13.70 8.01 14.52
CA GLY A 86 -12.64 7.69 15.48
C GLY A 86 -12.36 6.20 15.67
N ASN A 87 -13.34 5.33 15.38
CA ASN A 87 -13.19 3.87 15.33
C ASN A 87 -14.04 3.32 14.17
N PHE A 88 -13.83 2.06 13.81
CA PHE A 88 -14.61 1.44 12.75
C PHE A 88 -16.04 1.17 13.17
N ASP A 89 -16.97 1.85 12.51
CA ASP A 89 -18.41 1.67 12.60
C ASP A 89 -18.98 1.12 11.29
N ILE A 90 -20.20 0.57 11.32
CA ILE A 90 -20.91 0.10 10.13
C ILE A 90 -21.60 1.26 9.43
N PHE A 91 -21.30 1.42 8.17
CA PHE A 91 -21.98 2.35 7.25
C PHE A 91 -22.64 1.60 6.11
N ILE A 92 -23.68 2.21 5.53
CA ILE A 92 -24.40 1.69 4.37
C ILE A 92 -24.63 2.81 3.35
N MET A 93 -24.54 2.49 2.07
CA MET A 93 -24.86 3.38 0.96
C MET A 93 -25.54 2.63 -0.19
N ASP A 94 -26.07 3.33 -1.15
CA ASP A 94 -26.55 2.75 -2.40
C ASP A 94 -25.38 2.27 -3.28
N MET A 95 -25.63 1.28 -4.15
CA MET A 95 -24.59 0.68 -5.00
C MET A 95 -23.94 1.70 -5.96
N GLU A 96 -24.63 2.76 -6.27
CA GLU A 96 -24.17 3.85 -7.15
C GLU A 96 -23.39 4.92 -6.39
N GLY A 97 -23.23 4.76 -5.06
CA GLY A 97 -22.58 5.73 -4.19
C GLY A 97 -23.55 6.69 -3.53
N GLY A 98 -23.07 7.85 -3.12
CA GLY A 98 -23.82 8.88 -2.39
C GLY A 98 -23.33 9.03 -0.96
N SER A 99 -24.09 9.73 -0.11
CA SER A 99 -23.74 9.95 1.29
C SER A 99 -23.98 8.70 2.12
N PRO A 100 -22.95 8.04 2.67
CA PRO A 100 -23.11 6.87 3.50
C PRO A 100 -23.84 7.21 4.81
N LYS A 101 -24.75 6.33 5.21
CA LYS A 101 -25.44 6.40 6.48
C LYS A 101 -24.75 5.54 7.51
N GLN A 102 -24.39 6.12 8.66
CA GLN A 102 -23.90 5.38 9.83
C GLN A 102 -25.02 4.58 10.46
N LEU A 103 -24.75 3.31 10.78
CA LEU A 103 -25.71 2.40 11.41
C LEU A 103 -25.38 2.13 12.88
N THR A 104 -24.11 2.10 13.23
CA THR A 104 -23.61 1.78 14.58
C THR A 104 -22.71 2.89 15.11
N THR A 105 -22.53 2.97 16.43
CA THR A 105 -21.84 4.08 17.11
C THR A 105 -21.08 3.63 18.36
N HIS A 106 -20.79 2.35 18.51
CA HIS A 106 -20.06 1.86 19.67
C HIS A 106 -18.59 2.18 19.57
N SER A 107 -17.90 2.37 20.71
CA SER A 107 -16.46 2.68 20.74
C SER A 107 -15.53 1.49 20.40
N ALA A 108 -16.04 0.27 20.31
CA ALA A 108 -15.30 -0.87 19.78
C ALA A 108 -15.34 -0.85 18.25
N ASN A 109 -14.29 -1.41 17.61
CA ASN A 109 -14.32 -1.59 16.17
C ASN A 109 -15.38 -2.61 15.76
N GLU A 110 -16.18 -2.25 14.78
CA GLU A 110 -17.29 -3.02 14.24
C GLU A 110 -17.07 -3.30 12.75
N TYR A 111 -17.18 -4.57 12.35
CA TYR A 111 -16.93 -4.98 10.98
C TYR A 111 -18.10 -5.75 10.40
N PRO A 112 -18.61 -5.40 9.20
CA PRO A 112 -19.70 -6.12 8.57
C PRO A 112 -19.23 -7.52 8.15
N GLU A 113 -20.07 -8.52 8.41
CA GLU A 113 -19.82 -9.92 8.06
C GLU A 113 -20.69 -10.36 6.89
N THR A 114 -22.01 -10.21 7.01
CA THR A 114 -22.97 -10.58 5.98
C THR A 114 -24.32 -9.92 6.22
N PHE A 115 -25.17 -9.84 5.22
CA PHE A 115 -26.59 -9.56 5.42
C PHE A 115 -27.32 -10.83 5.89
N SER A 116 -28.09 -10.73 6.98
CA SER A 116 -28.94 -11.84 7.43
C SER A 116 -30.22 -11.95 6.61
N ASP A 117 -30.69 -10.85 6.10
CA ASP A 117 -31.85 -10.70 5.22
C ASP A 117 -31.77 -9.34 4.50
N ALA A 118 -32.80 -8.95 3.76
CA ALA A 118 -32.81 -7.67 3.04
C ALA A 118 -32.82 -6.42 3.96
N LYS A 119 -33.01 -6.59 5.26
CA LYS A 119 -33.22 -5.48 6.22
C LYS A 119 -32.21 -5.45 7.36
N HIS A 120 -31.37 -6.47 7.51
CA HIS A 120 -30.45 -6.57 8.64
C HIS A 120 -29.07 -7.03 8.21
N ILE A 121 -28.07 -6.52 8.92
CA ILE A 121 -26.65 -6.85 8.76
C ILE A 121 -26.17 -7.54 10.03
N LEU A 122 -25.44 -8.65 9.88
CA LEU A 122 -24.64 -9.25 10.93
C LEU A 122 -23.24 -8.63 10.88
N TYR A 123 -22.73 -8.25 12.03
CA TYR A 123 -21.39 -7.66 12.15
C TYR A 123 -20.67 -8.19 13.39
N SER A 124 -19.36 -8.18 13.35
CA SER A 124 -18.51 -8.60 14.45
C SER A 124 -18.02 -7.39 15.24
N ALA A 125 -18.07 -7.48 16.58
CA ALA A 125 -17.52 -6.48 17.48
C ALA A 125 -17.11 -7.12 18.81
N ALA A 126 -16.01 -6.62 19.40
CA ALA A 126 -15.58 -7.04 20.74
C ALA A 126 -16.19 -6.08 21.78
N ILE A 127 -17.49 -6.19 22.00
CA ILE A 127 -18.22 -5.38 22.97
C ILE A 127 -18.29 -6.13 24.28
N GLN A 128 -17.55 -5.66 25.29
CA GLN A 128 -17.53 -6.26 26.61
C GLN A 128 -18.70 -5.73 27.44
N GLN A 129 -19.64 -6.61 27.82
CA GLN A 129 -20.81 -6.22 28.58
C GLN A 129 -20.53 -6.03 30.08
N ASP A 130 -19.82 -6.96 30.72
CA ASP A 130 -19.36 -6.83 32.12
C ASP A 130 -18.02 -7.56 32.27
N ALA A 131 -17.05 -6.91 32.92
CA ALA A 131 -15.75 -7.50 33.20
C ALA A 131 -15.84 -8.75 34.10
N LYS A 132 -16.90 -8.88 34.89
CA LYS A 132 -17.15 -10.06 35.74
C LYS A 132 -17.60 -11.31 34.97
N ASP A 133 -18.21 -11.10 33.79
CA ASP A 133 -18.71 -12.17 32.93
C ASP A 133 -17.68 -12.58 31.88
N SER A 134 -16.55 -11.88 31.81
CA SER A 134 -15.50 -12.14 30.85
C SER A 134 -14.46 -13.11 31.39
N GLN A 135 -14.42 -14.32 30.86
CA GLN A 135 -13.37 -15.30 31.17
C GLN A 135 -12.05 -15.02 30.44
N PHE A 136 -12.04 -14.16 29.43
CA PHE A 136 -10.89 -13.86 28.59
C PHE A 136 -10.71 -12.36 28.44
N PRO A 137 -9.47 -11.89 28.17
CA PRO A 137 -9.21 -10.48 27.90
C PRO A 137 -10.08 -9.95 26.75
N SER A 138 -10.60 -8.74 26.93
CA SER A 138 -11.41 -8.05 25.93
C SER A 138 -10.68 -7.91 24.59
N GLY A 139 -11.41 -7.96 23.49
CA GLY A 139 -10.89 -7.71 22.13
C GLY A 139 -10.36 -8.92 21.38
N GLN A 140 -10.11 -10.05 22.04
CA GLN A 140 -9.64 -11.26 21.36
C GLN A 140 -10.77 -12.06 20.70
N PHE A 141 -11.96 -12.04 21.27
CA PHE A 141 -13.13 -12.80 20.81
C PHE A 141 -14.30 -11.89 20.52
N PRO A 142 -14.48 -11.45 19.26
CA PRO A 142 -15.63 -10.66 18.87
C PRO A 142 -16.91 -11.50 18.96
N GLN A 143 -17.97 -10.85 19.32
CA GLN A 143 -19.33 -11.39 19.29
C GLN A 143 -20.00 -10.94 17.99
N ILE A 144 -21.07 -11.61 17.60
CA ILE A 144 -21.86 -11.26 16.43
C ILE A 144 -23.11 -10.51 16.87
N TYR A 145 -23.30 -9.35 16.29
CA TYR A 145 -24.45 -8.48 16.48
C TYR A 145 -25.26 -8.37 15.20
N ARG A 146 -26.52 -7.96 15.36
CA ARG A 146 -27.42 -7.66 14.25
C ARG A 146 -27.88 -6.22 14.33
N ILE A 147 -27.88 -5.51 13.19
CA ILE A 147 -28.37 -4.12 13.06
C ILE A 147 -29.26 -3.98 11.84
N GLY A 148 -30.33 -3.18 11.94
CA GLY A 148 -31.15 -2.84 10.79
C GLY A 148 -30.46 -1.89 9.80
N ILE A 149 -30.75 -2.03 8.50
CA ILE A 149 -30.22 -1.11 7.46
C ILE A 149 -30.69 0.34 7.65
N ASN A 150 -31.71 0.55 8.45
CA ASN A 150 -32.21 1.87 8.85
C ASN A 150 -31.59 2.35 10.18
N GLY A 151 -30.64 1.62 10.75
CA GLY A 151 -30.13 1.83 12.10
C GLY A 151 -31.06 1.25 13.15
N GLY A 152 -30.99 1.79 14.35
CA GLY A 152 -31.75 1.34 15.49
C GLY A 152 -30.87 0.75 16.59
N ARG A 153 -31.44 -0.07 17.48
CA ARG A 153 -30.69 -0.70 18.55
C ARG A 153 -30.02 -1.98 18.07
N PRO A 154 -28.72 -2.15 18.23
CA PRO A 154 -28.03 -3.42 17.95
C PRO A 154 -28.57 -4.54 18.88
N GLU A 155 -28.64 -5.74 18.34
CA GLU A 155 -29.04 -6.95 19.07
C GLU A 155 -27.89 -7.95 19.07
N LEU A 156 -27.59 -8.56 20.22
CA LEU A 156 -26.65 -9.68 20.27
C LEU A 156 -27.23 -10.87 19.50
N TYR A 157 -26.55 -11.29 18.42
CA TYR A 157 -26.99 -12.42 17.61
C TYR A 157 -26.33 -13.73 18.09
N SER A 158 -25.04 -13.69 18.38
CA SER A 158 -24.29 -14.84 18.92
C SER A 158 -23.14 -14.36 19.80
N SER A 159 -22.97 -15.02 20.95
CA SER A 159 -21.80 -14.82 21.82
C SER A 159 -20.57 -15.63 21.40
N LEU A 160 -20.71 -16.52 20.41
CA LEU A 160 -19.60 -17.31 19.89
C LEU A 160 -18.68 -16.46 19.01
N ALA A 161 -17.39 -16.67 19.14
CA ALA A 161 -16.39 -16.01 18.31
C ALA A 161 -16.38 -16.62 16.90
N MET A 162 -17.11 -15.99 16.00
CA MET A 162 -17.25 -16.39 14.59
C MET A 162 -16.68 -15.30 13.70
N GLU A 163 -16.09 -15.70 12.57
CA GLU A 163 -15.61 -14.81 11.53
C GLU A 163 -16.05 -15.33 10.15
N SER A 164 -16.13 -14.46 9.15
CA SER A 164 -16.45 -14.81 7.76
C SER A 164 -17.75 -15.59 7.63
N LEU A 165 -18.83 -14.97 8.08
CA LEU A 165 -20.16 -15.57 8.11
C LEU A 165 -20.75 -15.69 6.71
N ALA A 166 -21.31 -16.85 6.38
CA ALA A 166 -22.03 -17.08 5.13
C ALA A 166 -23.39 -17.77 5.43
N LEU A 167 -24.47 -17.02 5.28
CA LEU A 167 -25.82 -17.57 5.38
C LEU A 167 -26.23 -18.23 4.04
N ASN A 168 -26.94 -19.35 4.13
CA ASN A 168 -27.54 -19.95 2.94
C ASN A 168 -28.79 -19.15 2.49
N LYS A 169 -29.25 -19.37 1.26
CA LYS A 169 -30.41 -18.66 0.67
C LYS A 169 -31.71 -18.79 1.47
N LYS A 170 -31.85 -19.88 2.22
CA LYS A 170 -33.06 -20.11 3.08
C LYS A 170 -32.97 -19.40 4.42
N GLY A 171 -31.75 -18.96 4.83
CA GLY A 171 -31.50 -18.36 6.13
C GLY A 171 -31.59 -19.37 7.30
N ASP A 172 -31.52 -20.69 7.02
CA ASP A 172 -31.61 -21.74 8.03
C ASP A 172 -30.28 -22.40 8.37
N LYS A 173 -29.20 -22.06 7.63
CA LYS A 173 -27.85 -22.59 7.83
C LYS A 173 -26.80 -21.49 7.69
N LEU A 174 -25.85 -21.48 8.62
CA LEU A 174 -24.74 -20.54 8.67
C LEU A 174 -23.42 -21.30 8.63
N LEU A 175 -22.59 -21.02 7.61
CA LEU A 175 -21.18 -21.39 7.60
C LEU A 175 -20.35 -20.27 8.22
N TYR A 176 -19.34 -20.64 8.98
CA TYR A 176 -18.42 -19.68 9.58
C TYR A 176 -17.04 -20.32 9.83
N GLN A 177 -16.02 -19.50 9.95
CA GLN A 177 -14.73 -19.93 10.53
C GLN A 177 -14.71 -19.62 12.02
N ASP A 178 -14.21 -20.55 12.82
CA ASP A 178 -14.08 -20.33 14.26
C ASP A 178 -12.87 -19.45 14.60
N LYS A 179 -12.91 -18.81 15.74
CA LYS A 179 -11.80 -18.06 16.30
C LYS A 179 -11.43 -18.61 17.67
N LYS A 180 -10.31 -19.31 17.72
CA LYS A 180 -9.81 -19.97 18.94
C LYS A 180 -8.79 -19.15 19.71
N GLY A 181 -8.23 -18.11 19.08
CA GLY A 181 -7.21 -17.24 19.65
C GLY A 181 -6.78 -16.14 18.73
N TYR A 182 -5.70 -15.45 19.10
CA TYR A 182 -5.09 -14.45 18.22
C TYR A 182 -4.15 -15.13 17.24
N GLU A 183 -4.49 -15.02 15.96
CA GLU A 183 -3.67 -15.46 14.85
C GLU A 183 -3.52 -14.32 13.85
N ASP A 184 -2.28 -14.04 13.42
CA ASP A 184 -2.04 -13.07 12.34
C ASP A 184 -2.68 -13.56 11.04
N PRO A 185 -3.70 -12.88 10.52
CA PRO A 185 -4.38 -13.29 9.29
C PRO A 185 -3.48 -13.22 8.04
N TRP A 186 -2.32 -12.58 8.12
CA TRP A 186 -1.39 -12.37 7.01
C TRP A 186 -0.30 -13.43 6.93
N ARG A 187 -0.11 -14.23 7.98
CA ARG A 187 0.90 -15.28 8.00
C ARG A 187 0.61 -16.45 7.05
N LYS A 188 1.63 -17.24 6.77
CA LYS A 188 1.58 -18.45 5.93
C LYS A 188 2.03 -19.66 6.73
N HIS A 189 1.51 -20.85 6.37
CA HIS A 189 2.01 -22.16 6.78
C HIS A 189 2.16 -22.35 8.30
N HIS A 190 1.12 -22.05 9.06
CA HIS A 190 1.12 -22.26 10.48
C HIS A 190 0.19 -23.40 10.88
N GLN A 191 0.70 -24.27 11.73
CA GLN A 191 -0.07 -25.32 12.38
C GLN A 191 -0.04 -25.08 13.89
N SER A 192 -1.19 -24.86 14.49
CA SER A 192 -1.33 -24.68 15.93
C SER A 192 -2.71 -25.11 16.38
N SER A 193 -2.93 -25.16 17.69
CA SER A 193 -4.25 -25.45 18.28
C SER A 193 -5.28 -24.36 18.04
N ILE A 194 -4.85 -23.17 17.57
CA ILE A 194 -5.71 -22.01 17.33
C ILE A 194 -5.95 -21.71 15.84
N THR A 195 -5.47 -22.58 14.93
CA THR A 195 -5.83 -22.50 13.50
C THR A 195 -7.33 -22.63 13.31
N ARG A 196 -7.86 -21.90 12.36
CA ARG A 196 -9.30 -21.82 12.08
C ARG A 196 -9.78 -23.06 11.33
N ASP A 197 -10.99 -23.45 11.63
CA ASP A 197 -11.73 -24.50 10.92
C ASP A 197 -13.07 -23.96 10.44
N ILE A 198 -13.66 -24.63 9.43
CA ILE A 198 -15.01 -24.29 8.96
C ILE A 198 -16.03 -25.11 9.74
N TRP A 199 -17.04 -24.40 10.22
CA TRP A 199 -18.17 -24.95 10.97
C TRP A 199 -19.48 -24.62 10.26
N LEU A 200 -20.45 -25.49 10.47
CA LEU A 200 -21.87 -25.32 10.10
C LEU A 200 -22.69 -25.16 11.37
N CYS A 201 -23.47 -24.09 11.42
CA CYS A 201 -24.55 -23.93 12.40
C CYS A 201 -25.90 -24.08 11.67
N THR A 202 -26.73 -25.02 12.14
CA THR A 202 -28.12 -25.08 11.72
C THR A 202 -28.94 -24.19 12.66
N LEU A 203 -29.65 -23.21 12.07
CA LEU A 203 -30.40 -22.19 12.80
C LEU A 203 -31.81 -22.67 13.13
N ASP A 204 -31.89 -23.82 13.81
CA ASP A 204 -33.12 -24.33 14.43
C ASP A 204 -33.27 -23.77 15.88
N ARG A 205 -34.25 -24.29 16.61
CA ARG A 205 -34.53 -23.81 17.99
C ARG A 205 -33.36 -24.00 18.95
N GLU A 206 -32.54 -25.03 18.75
CA GLU A 206 -31.47 -25.45 19.66
C GLU A 206 -30.06 -25.06 19.14
N HIS A 207 -29.98 -24.58 17.89
CA HIS A 207 -28.74 -24.26 17.20
C HIS A 207 -27.73 -25.40 17.24
N SER A 208 -27.77 -26.33 16.29
CA SER A 208 -26.81 -27.39 16.20
C SER A 208 -25.54 -26.97 15.48
N PHE A 209 -24.38 -27.36 16.02
CA PHE A 209 -23.05 -26.99 15.50
C PHE A 209 -22.31 -28.24 15.05
N GLN A 210 -21.76 -28.20 13.84
CA GLN A 210 -20.97 -29.27 13.25
C GLN A 210 -19.66 -28.70 12.70
N LYS A 211 -18.53 -29.25 13.17
CA LYS A 211 -17.23 -29.00 12.55
C LYS A 211 -17.18 -29.73 11.20
N ILE A 212 -16.90 -29.00 10.12
CA ILE A 212 -16.86 -29.60 8.77
C ILE A 212 -15.44 -29.93 8.34
N THR A 213 -14.48 -29.02 8.53
CA THR A 213 -13.10 -29.24 8.14
C THR A 213 -12.26 -29.76 9.33
N SER A 214 -11.22 -30.52 9.03
CA SER A 214 -10.36 -31.15 10.03
C SER A 214 -8.87 -31.12 9.66
N PHE A 215 -8.51 -30.26 8.70
CA PHE A 215 -7.11 -30.05 8.34
C PHE A 215 -6.33 -29.45 9.52
N LYS A 216 -5.08 -29.87 9.73
CA LYS A 216 -4.26 -29.38 10.86
C LYS A 216 -3.77 -27.94 10.69
N GLY A 217 -3.76 -27.42 9.48
CA GLY A 217 -3.50 -26.01 9.17
C GLY A 217 -4.77 -25.19 9.23
N GLU A 218 -4.89 -24.21 8.39
CA GLU A 218 -5.96 -23.22 8.48
C GLU A 218 -6.91 -23.28 7.29
N ASP A 219 -8.22 -23.31 7.60
CA ASP A 219 -9.33 -23.22 6.67
C ASP A 219 -10.13 -21.94 6.95
N ARG A 220 -10.42 -21.13 5.90
CA ARG A 220 -10.98 -19.76 6.03
C ARG A 220 -12.04 -19.44 4.99
N ASN A 221 -12.77 -18.33 5.23
CA ASN A 221 -13.67 -17.66 4.28
C ASN A 221 -14.62 -18.62 3.56
N PRO A 222 -15.51 -19.34 4.26
CA PRO A 222 -16.49 -20.20 3.62
C PRO A 222 -17.52 -19.37 2.84
N VAL A 223 -17.89 -19.81 1.63
CA VAL A 223 -18.98 -19.26 0.83
C VAL A 223 -19.81 -20.40 0.26
N TRP A 224 -21.15 -20.25 0.23
CA TRP A 224 -22.04 -21.28 -0.28
C TRP A 224 -21.86 -21.49 -1.79
N ALA A 225 -21.91 -22.73 -2.20
CA ALA A 225 -22.13 -23.07 -3.60
C ALA A 225 -23.62 -22.91 -3.96
N THR A 226 -23.90 -22.72 -5.24
CA THR A 226 -25.26 -22.49 -5.74
C THR A 226 -26.21 -23.67 -5.54
N ASP A 227 -25.66 -24.87 -5.36
CA ASP A 227 -26.43 -26.10 -5.07
C ASP A 227 -27.00 -26.15 -3.64
N GLY A 228 -26.53 -25.28 -2.72
CA GLY A 228 -26.93 -25.23 -1.32
C GLY A 228 -26.57 -26.47 -0.49
N SER A 229 -25.82 -27.43 -1.05
CA SER A 229 -25.36 -28.66 -0.41
C SER A 229 -23.86 -28.76 -0.28
N SER A 230 -23.13 -27.83 -0.90
CA SER A 230 -21.68 -27.71 -0.87
C SER A 230 -21.27 -26.26 -0.67
N PHE A 231 -19.97 -26.06 -0.40
CA PHE A 231 -19.41 -24.73 -0.16
C PHE A 231 -17.98 -24.66 -0.67
N TYR A 232 -17.52 -23.44 -0.95
CA TYR A 232 -16.13 -23.14 -1.26
C TYR A 232 -15.49 -22.49 -0.03
N TYR A 233 -14.18 -22.66 0.13
CA TYR A 233 -13.40 -22.09 1.23
C TYR A 233 -11.93 -21.97 0.85
N LEU A 234 -11.16 -21.23 1.62
CA LEU A 234 -9.73 -21.09 1.47
C LEU A 234 -9.03 -22.10 2.39
N SER A 235 -8.14 -22.92 1.85
CA SER A 235 -7.31 -23.86 2.60
C SER A 235 -5.87 -23.83 2.15
N GLU A 236 -4.94 -23.96 3.11
CA GLU A 236 -3.51 -24.11 2.82
C GLU A 236 -3.05 -25.58 2.77
N GLU A 237 -3.97 -26.53 2.67
CA GLU A 237 -3.70 -27.98 2.69
C GLU A 237 -2.64 -28.42 1.67
N LYS A 238 -2.53 -27.75 0.53
CA LYS A 238 -1.55 -28.01 -0.53
C LYS A 238 -0.40 -27.01 -0.58
N GLY A 239 -0.07 -26.39 0.55
CA GLY A 239 1.05 -25.48 0.71
C GLY A 239 0.66 -24.01 0.80
N SER A 240 0.06 -23.39 -0.21
CA SER A 240 -0.46 -22.01 -0.16
C SER A 240 -1.98 -22.01 -0.12
N PHE A 241 -2.57 -20.97 0.48
CA PHE A 241 -4.03 -20.82 0.43
C PHE A 241 -4.53 -20.81 -1.00
N ASN A 242 -5.46 -21.71 -1.28
CA ASN A 242 -6.18 -21.84 -2.52
C ASN A 242 -7.67 -22.05 -2.23
N ILE A 243 -8.50 -21.92 -3.25
CA ILE A 243 -9.93 -22.23 -3.16
C ILE A 243 -10.10 -23.75 -3.21
N PHE A 244 -10.83 -24.27 -2.25
CA PHE A 244 -11.29 -25.66 -2.18
C PHE A 244 -12.83 -25.70 -2.19
N LYS A 245 -13.40 -26.78 -2.64
CA LYS A 245 -14.82 -27.11 -2.50
C LYS A 245 -14.99 -28.31 -1.62
N ASN A 246 -16.01 -28.32 -0.76
CA ASN A 246 -16.38 -29.48 0.05
C ASN A 246 -17.89 -29.61 0.16
N ASP A 247 -18.38 -30.77 0.54
CA ASP A 247 -19.76 -30.96 0.95
C ASP A 247 -19.93 -30.70 2.46
N LEU A 248 -21.16 -30.67 2.93
CA LEU A 248 -21.48 -30.42 4.34
C LEU A 248 -21.10 -31.59 5.26
N THR A 249 -20.69 -32.75 4.73
CA THR A 249 -20.15 -33.86 5.51
C THR A 249 -18.66 -33.76 5.77
N GLY A 250 -17.97 -32.87 5.06
CA GLY A 250 -16.51 -32.68 5.17
C GLY A 250 -15.68 -33.75 4.46
N ARG A 251 -16.28 -34.63 3.68
CA ARG A 251 -15.59 -35.83 3.13
C ARG A 251 -15.13 -35.70 1.70
N ASN A 252 -15.64 -34.70 0.96
CA ASN A 252 -15.41 -34.56 -0.49
C ASN A 252 -14.64 -33.27 -0.82
N SER A 253 -13.56 -32.99 -0.07
CA SER A 253 -12.70 -31.84 -0.33
C SER A 253 -11.97 -31.99 -1.67
N ARG A 254 -11.99 -30.94 -2.50
CA ARG A 254 -11.23 -30.85 -3.74
C ARG A 254 -10.76 -29.44 -4.02
N GLN A 255 -9.57 -29.32 -4.55
CA GLN A 255 -8.95 -28.05 -4.90
C GLN A 255 -9.56 -27.49 -6.19
N ILE A 256 -9.83 -26.18 -6.23
CA ILE A 256 -10.39 -25.45 -7.39
C ILE A 256 -9.33 -24.58 -8.07
N THR A 257 -8.47 -23.89 -7.29
CA THR A 257 -7.37 -23.05 -7.83
C THR A 257 -6.02 -23.63 -7.45
N ASN A 258 -4.97 -23.31 -8.21
CA ASN A 258 -3.63 -23.84 -7.98
C ASN A 258 -2.57 -22.72 -8.06
N HIS A 259 -2.72 -21.70 -7.21
CA HIS A 259 -1.73 -20.65 -7.04
C HIS A 259 -0.60 -21.12 -6.13
N THR A 260 0.67 -20.84 -6.49
CA THR A 260 1.86 -21.37 -5.78
C THR A 260 2.69 -20.28 -5.10
N MET A 261 2.68 -19.05 -5.62
CA MET A 261 3.57 -17.97 -5.13
C MET A 261 3.00 -17.26 -3.92
N HIS A 262 1.72 -16.86 -3.97
CA HIS A 262 1.06 -16.05 -2.94
C HIS A 262 -0.22 -16.74 -2.45
N PRO A 263 -0.69 -16.44 -1.24
CA PRO A 263 -1.96 -16.97 -0.75
C PRO A 263 -3.15 -16.27 -1.43
N VAL A 264 -4.16 -17.05 -1.79
CA VAL A 264 -5.50 -16.53 -2.12
C VAL A 264 -6.15 -15.98 -0.85
N ARG A 265 -6.89 -14.85 -0.99
CA ARG A 265 -7.54 -14.15 0.13
C ARG A 265 -8.91 -13.59 -0.26
N PHE A 266 -9.74 -13.28 0.73
CA PHE A 266 -11.00 -12.52 0.56
C PHE A 266 -11.99 -13.18 -0.42
N LEU A 267 -12.25 -14.47 -0.24
CA LEU A 267 -13.16 -15.22 -1.10
C LEU A 267 -14.61 -14.74 -0.93
N THR A 268 -15.27 -14.44 -2.06
CA THR A 268 -16.70 -14.16 -2.15
C THR A 268 -17.33 -14.91 -3.34
N SER A 269 -18.66 -15.03 -3.37
CA SER A 269 -19.38 -15.69 -4.45
C SER A 269 -20.64 -14.93 -4.83
N ASP A 270 -21.06 -15.09 -6.10
CA ASP A 270 -22.36 -14.60 -6.59
C ASP A 270 -23.43 -15.71 -6.56
N ASN A 271 -24.63 -15.36 -7.04
CA ASN A 271 -25.73 -16.31 -7.20
C ASN A 271 -25.62 -17.24 -8.39
N ASN A 272 -24.63 -17.02 -9.29
CA ASN A 272 -24.42 -17.76 -10.55
C ASN A 272 -23.25 -18.74 -10.48
N GLY A 273 -22.58 -18.84 -9.30
CA GLY A 273 -21.43 -19.73 -9.05
C GLY A 273 -20.10 -19.17 -9.50
N ASN A 274 -20.00 -17.85 -9.75
CA ASN A 274 -18.73 -17.19 -9.90
C ASN A 274 -18.14 -16.92 -8.51
N LEU A 275 -16.84 -17.15 -8.39
CA LEU A 275 -16.04 -16.86 -7.21
C LEU A 275 -15.16 -15.66 -7.51
N CYS A 276 -15.06 -14.74 -6.54
CA CYS A 276 -14.18 -13.58 -6.60
C CYS A 276 -13.24 -13.59 -5.42
N TYR A 277 -11.96 -13.26 -5.63
CA TYR A 277 -10.93 -13.32 -4.61
C TYR A 277 -9.75 -12.40 -4.90
N GLY A 278 -8.97 -12.10 -3.87
CA GLY A 278 -7.70 -11.40 -3.99
C GLY A 278 -6.52 -12.36 -4.14
N TYR A 279 -5.62 -12.07 -5.07
CA TYR A 279 -4.36 -12.77 -5.23
C TYR A 279 -3.28 -11.78 -5.69
N ASP A 280 -2.13 -11.77 -5.01
CA ASP A 280 -0.98 -10.89 -5.31
C ASP A 280 -1.30 -9.39 -5.38
N GLY A 281 -2.23 -8.93 -4.55
CA GLY A 281 -2.67 -7.53 -4.53
C GLY A 281 -3.70 -7.16 -5.61
N GLU A 282 -4.09 -8.10 -6.45
CA GLU A 282 -5.03 -7.95 -7.55
C GLU A 282 -6.32 -8.74 -7.32
N ILE A 283 -7.33 -8.51 -8.17
CA ILE A 283 -8.63 -9.18 -8.10
C ILE A 283 -8.71 -10.24 -9.19
N TYR A 284 -9.22 -11.40 -8.83
CA TYR A 284 -9.43 -12.53 -9.74
C TYR A 284 -10.86 -13.05 -9.62
N THR A 285 -11.36 -13.61 -10.72
CA THR A 285 -12.61 -14.38 -10.75
C THR A 285 -12.35 -15.78 -11.30
N VAL A 286 -13.14 -16.74 -10.84
CA VAL A 286 -13.14 -18.13 -11.35
C VAL A 286 -14.51 -18.74 -11.21
N LYS A 287 -14.90 -19.57 -12.16
CA LYS A 287 -16.03 -20.48 -12.04
C LYS A 287 -15.51 -21.91 -12.01
N GLU A 288 -16.18 -22.76 -11.24
CA GLU A 288 -15.79 -24.17 -11.18
C GLU A 288 -15.66 -24.78 -12.58
N GLY A 289 -14.54 -25.48 -12.84
CA GLY A 289 -14.22 -26.06 -14.14
C GLY A 289 -13.58 -25.09 -15.15
N THR A 290 -13.34 -23.82 -14.79
CA THR A 290 -12.63 -22.84 -15.60
C THR A 290 -11.29 -22.43 -14.99
N GLN A 291 -10.44 -21.80 -15.79
CA GLN A 291 -9.20 -21.20 -15.27
C GLN A 291 -9.48 -19.86 -14.58
N PRO A 292 -8.73 -19.52 -13.52
CA PRO A 292 -8.78 -18.19 -12.93
C PRO A 292 -8.50 -17.09 -13.95
N LYS A 293 -9.29 -16.02 -13.89
CA LYS A 293 -9.13 -14.85 -14.74
C LYS A 293 -8.86 -13.61 -13.87
N LYS A 294 -7.78 -12.89 -14.15
CA LYS A 294 -7.52 -11.58 -13.58
C LYS A 294 -8.58 -10.58 -14.06
N VAL A 295 -9.08 -9.77 -13.15
CA VAL A 295 -9.95 -8.62 -13.45
C VAL A 295 -9.05 -7.43 -13.76
N ASP A 296 -9.08 -6.95 -14.98
CA ASP A 296 -8.34 -5.75 -15.38
C ASP A 296 -9.04 -4.52 -14.80
N VAL A 297 -8.42 -3.92 -13.76
CA VAL A 297 -8.98 -2.78 -13.02
C VAL A 297 -8.23 -1.52 -13.38
N GLN A 298 -8.92 -0.54 -13.94
CA GLN A 298 -8.37 0.77 -14.29
C GLN A 298 -8.86 1.83 -13.30
N ILE A 299 -7.97 2.27 -12.41
CA ILE A 299 -8.26 3.37 -11.49
C ILE A 299 -8.01 4.70 -12.23
N ILE A 300 -9.07 5.46 -12.47
CA ILE A 300 -8.96 6.81 -13.04
C ILE A 300 -9.04 7.80 -11.88
N SER A 301 -7.92 8.44 -11.60
CA SER A 301 -7.80 9.44 -10.55
C SER A 301 -6.82 10.52 -10.99
N ASP A 302 -7.11 11.77 -10.72
CA ASP A 302 -6.18 12.89 -10.82
C ASP A 302 -5.28 13.01 -9.58
N LYS A 303 -5.50 12.16 -8.58
CA LYS A 303 -4.58 12.01 -7.44
C LYS A 303 -3.30 11.32 -7.93
N VAL A 304 -2.43 12.08 -8.57
CA VAL A 304 -1.03 11.71 -8.69
C VAL A 304 -0.53 11.54 -7.26
N GLU A 305 -0.02 10.36 -6.92
CA GLU A 305 0.72 10.19 -5.67
C GLU A 305 1.87 11.17 -5.71
N ASN A 306 1.74 12.20 -4.92
CA ASN A 306 2.82 13.14 -4.76
C ASN A 306 3.79 12.46 -3.81
N ASP A 307 4.85 11.84 -4.34
CA ASP A 307 5.96 11.30 -3.56
C ASP A 307 6.69 12.42 -2.79
N LEU A 308 6.31 13.67 -3.04
CA LEU A 308 6.86 14.85 -2.41
C LEU A 308 5.95 15.34 -1.27
N ILE A 309 6.45 15.22 -0.06
CA ILE A 309 5.84 15.83 1.12
C ILE A 309 6.51 17.19 1.34
N HIS A 310 5.79 18.27 1.14
CA HIS A 310 6.26 19.62 1.48
C HIS A 310 6.16 19.82 3.00
N GLN A 311 7.30 20.02 3.63
CA GLN A 311 7.38 20.27 5.07
C GLN A 311 8.07 21.60 5.34
N LEU A 312 7.43 22.46 6.13
CA LEU A 312 8.11 23.65 6.69
C LEU A 312 9.11 23.18 7.75
N LYS A 313 10.40 23.51 7.56
CA LYS A 313 11.47 23.22 8.50
C LYS A 313 11.99 24.52 9.09
N ALA A 314 11.82 24.71 10.39
CA ALA A 314 12.34 25.85 11.14
C ALA A 314 13.69 25.55 11.81
N SER A 315 14.22 24.32 11.68
CA SER A 315 15.48 23.89 12.30
C SER A 315 16.04 22.65 11.57
N GLY A 316 17.27 22.24 11.93
CA GLY A 316 17.89 21.02 11.43
C GLY A 316 18.85 21.25 10.26
N ALA A 317 19.28 22.47 10.01
CA ALA A 317 20.43 22.73 9.13
C ALA A 317 21.70 22.21 9.80
N THR A 318 22.50 21.43 9.07
CA THR A 318 23.74 20.82 9.59
C THR A 318 24.99 21.55 9.16
N ASP A 319 24.98 22.17 7.96
CA ASP A 319 26.09 22.94 7.41
C ASP A 319 25.57 24.25 6.84
N ILE A 320 26.38 25.30 6.90
CA ILE A 320 26.03 26.64 6.42
C ILE A 320 27.22 27.27 5.72
N ALA A 321 27.00 27.78 4.51
CA ALA A 321 27.96 28.61 3.78
C ALA A 321 27.30 29.91 3.31
N VAL A 322 27.98 31.04 3.47
CA VAL A 322 27.46 32.34 3.02
C VAL A 322 28.13 32.69 1.68
N SER A 323 27.33 33.13 0.71
CA SER A 323 27.87 33.58 -0.56
C SER A 323 28.83 34.78 -0.39
N PRO A 324 29.84 34.94 -1.26
CA PRO A 324 30.85 36.03 -1.11
C PRO A 324 30.27 37.44 -1.09
N ASN A 325 29.12 37.64 -1.71
CA ASN A 325 28.40 38.92 -1.71
C ASN A 325 27.41 39.10 -0.56
N GLY A 326 27.27 38.09 0.33
CA GLY A 326 26.36 38.10 1.47
C GLY A 326 24.86 38.07 1.14
N LYS A 327 24.47 37.72 -0.11
CA LYS A 327 23.07 37.76 -0.57
C LYS A 327 22.38 36.39 -0.56
N GLU A 328 23.14 35.33 -0.46
CA GLU A 328 22.62 33.97 -0.39
C GLU A 328 23.30 33.20 0.74
N VAL A 329 22.56 32.26 1.33
CA VAL A 329 23.06 31.29 2.31
C VAL A 329 22.76 29.90 1.79
N ALA A 330 23.78 29.09 1.59
CA ALA A 330 23.65 27.66 1.33
C ALA A 330 23.62 26.90 2.67
N PHE A 331 22.81 25.86 2.75
CA PHE A 331 22.71 25.01 3.95
C PHE A 331 22.25 23.60 3.56
N ILE A 332 22.47 22.65 4.46
CA ILE A 332 22.05 21.26 4.29
C ILE A 332 20.93 20.94 5.28
N VAL A 333 19.83 20.38 4.76
CA VAL A 333 18.74 19.83 5.57
C VAL A 333 18.43 18.41 5.08
N ARG A 334 18.48 17.43 5.99
CA ARG A 334 18.20 16.02 5.71
C ARG A 334 19.04 15.42 4.58
N GLY A 335 20.24 15.94 4.39
CA GLY A 335 21.19 15.46 3.40
C GLY A 335 21.15 16.19 2.06
N ASP A 336 20.16 17.02 1.79
CA ASP A 336 20.09 17.83 0.56
C ASP A 336 20.62 19.25 0.77
N VAL A 337 21.23 19.79 -0.27
CA VAL A 337 21.73 21.17 -0.34
C VAL A 337 20.61 22.11 -0.78
N TYR A 338 20.43 23.17 -0.02
CA TYR A 338 19.51 24.27 -0.30
C TYR A 338 20.25 25.60 -0.33
N VAL A 339 19.74 26.56 -1.10
CA VAL A 339 20.17 27.95 -1.09
C VAL A 339 18.98 28.85 -0.85
N THR A 340 19.10 29.75 0.13
CA THR A 340 18.09 30.76 0.43
C THR A 340 18.63 32.17 0.20
N SER A 341 17.77 33.08 -0.25
CA SER A 341 18.08 34.50 -0.34
C SER A 341 18.06 35.15 1.04
N VAL A 342 18.98 36.08 1.27
CA VAL A 342 19.01 36.91 2.48
C VAL A 342 17.96 38.04 2.39
N ASP A 343 17.73 38.56 1.19
CA ASP A 343 16.84 39.71 0.96
C ASP A 343 15.37 39.33 0.69
N TYR A 344 15.11 38.07 0.28
CA TYR A 344 13.80 37.61 -0.15
C TYR A 344 13.47 36.25 0.47
N GLU A 345 12.20 35.98 0.69
CA GLU A 345 11.71 34.71 1.25
C GLU A 345 11.67 33.60 0.16
N THR A 346 12.81 33.38 -0.50
CA THR A 346 12.95 32.35 -1.54
C THR A 346 14.04 31.36 -1.19
N THR A 347 13.73 30.08 -1.24
CA THR A 347 14.66 28.98 -1.03
C THR A 347 14.58 28.01 -2.21
N LYS A 348 15.72 27.58 -2.71
CA LYS A 348 15.84 26.61 -3.78
C LYS A 348 16.58 25.38 -3.33
N GLN A 349 16.07 24.21 -3.63
CA GLN A 349 16.76 22.95 -3.50
C GLN A 349 17.77 22.82 -4.65
N ILE A 350 19.01 22.49 -4.31
CA ILE A 350 20.13 22.37 -5.25
C ILE A 350 20.36 20.90 -5.60
N THR A 351 20.32 20.02 -4.59
CA THR A 351 20.41 18.57 -4.79
C THR A 351 19.09 17.92 -4.43
N ASN A 352 18.75 16.82 -5.09
CA ASN A 352 17.55 16.03 -4.83
C ASN A 352 17.91 14.57 -5.10
N THR A 353 18.61 13.97 -4.16
CA THR A 353 19.10 12.60 -4.27
C THR A 353 18.73 11.80 -3.03
N PRO A 354 18.61 10.47 -3.11
CA PRO A 354 18.35 9.65 -1.93
C PRO A 354 19.56 9.54 -0.98
N GLN A 355 20.75 10.00 -1.42
CA GLN A 355 21.99 9.98 -0.66
C GLN A 355 22.17 11.27 0.14
N GLN A 356 23.31 11.39 0.82
CA GLN A 356 23.62 12.54 1.67
C GLN A 356 24.67 13.44 1.05
N GLU A 357 24.52 14.76 1.26
CA GLU A 357 25.51 15.80 1.06
C GLU A 357 26.01 16.36 2.40
N ARG A 358 27.25 16.84 2.43
CA ARG A 358 27.91 17.47 3.59
C ARG A 358 28.96 18.48 3.16
N ASP A 359 29.41 19.29 4.09
CA ASP A 359 30.62 20.13 3.96
C ASP A 359 30.51 21.12 2.79
N LEU A 360 29.71 22.17 2.93
CA LEU A 360 29.46 23.17 1.90
C LEU A 360 30.51 24.26 1.84
N ASP A 361 30.89 24.71 0.62
CA ASP A 361 31.60 25.96 0.41
C ASP A 361 31.21 26.63 -0.89
N PHE A 362 31.16 27.97 -0.90
CA PHE A 362 30.94 28.77 -2.10
C PHE A 362 32.27 29.10 -2.81
N SER A 363 32.22 29.05 -4.14
CA SER A 363 33.33 29.66 -4.93
C SER A 363 33.44 31.15 -4.65
N PRO A 364 34.67 31.74 -4.75
CA PRO A 364 34.88 33.16 -4.50
C PRO A 364 34.10 34.10 -5.42
N ASP A 365 33.69 33.65 -6.59
CA ASP A 365 32.83 34.39 -7.50
C ASP A 365 31.33 34.18 -7.24
N GLY A 366 30.97 33.33 -6.28
CA GLY A 366 29.59 33.01 -5.90
C GLY A 366 28.81 32.21 -6.94
N ARG A 367 29.49 31.65 -7.96
CA ARG A 367 28.82 30.96 -9.07
C ARG A 367 28.78 29.45 -8.94
N SER A 368 29.47 28.91 -7.98
CA SER A 368 29.55 27.46 -7.72
C SER A 368 29.51 27.15 -6.23
N LEU A 369 29.00 25.98 -5.92
CA LEU A 369 29.05 25.35 -4.60
C LEU A 369 29.81 24.04 -4.72
N VAL A 370 30.75 23.78 -3.81
CA VAL A 370 31.30 22.44 -3.61
C VAL A 370 30.74 21.82 -2.35
N TYR A 371 30.66 20.52 -2.37
CA TYR A 371 30.20 19.71 -1.23
C TYR A 371 30.73 18.29 -1.35
N SER A 372 30.79 17.60 -0.21
CA SER A 372 30.96 16.15 -0.18
C SER A 372 29.61 15.50 -0.42
N ALA A 373 29.56 14.51 -1.31
CA ALA A 373 28.33 13.79 -1.59
C ALA A 373 28.57 12.27 -1.66
N GLU A 374 27.66 11.53 -1.06
CA GLU A 374 27.58 10.09 -1.20
C GLU A 374 26.93 9.77 -2.56
N ARG A 375 27.65 9.06 -3.42
CA ARG A 375 27.11 8.54 -4.68
C ARG A 375 27.58 7.11 -4.85
N GLY A 376 26.63 6.18 -4.93
CA GLY A 376 26.96 4.77 -4.89
C GLY A 376 27.50 4.35 -3.52
N GLU A 377 28.70 3.76 -3.47
CA GLU A 377 29.30 3.19 -2.24
C GLU A 377 30.35 4.11 -1.59
N THR A 378 30.66 5.27 -2.19
CA THR A 378 31.75 6.15 -1.72
C THR A 378 31.32 7.61 -1.64
N TRP A 379 32.05 8.37 -0.79
CA TRP A 379 31.95 9.82 -0.70
C TRP A 379 32.94 10.48 -1.66
N GLY A 380 32.44 11.36 -2.50
CA GLY A 380 33.22 12.15 -3.45
C GLY A 380 33.03 13.65 -3.24
N VAL A 381 33.82 14.46 -3.93
CA VAL A 381 33.64 15.92 -4.02
C VAL A 381 32.88 16.24 -5.29
N TYR A 382 31.81 16.97 -5.15
CA TYR A 382 30.91 17.42 -6.23
C TYR A 382 30.80 18.93 -6.25
N GLN A 383 30.47 19.46 -7.42
CA GLN A 383 30.28 20.89 -7.63
C GLN A 383 28.96 21.14 -8.35
N SER A 384 28.12 22.01 -7.81
CA SER A 384 26.97 22.58 -8.50
C SER A 384 27.23 24.00 -8.95
N SER A 385 26.94 24.34 -10.20
CA SER A 385 27.28 25.64 -10.79
C SER A 385 26.14 26.26 -11.56
N LEU A 386 26.10 27.60 -11.58
CA LEU A 386 25.24 28.41 -12.45
C LEU A 386 25.66 28.25 -13.91
N VAL A 387 24.79 27.74 -14.78
CA VAL A 387 25.08 27.51 -16.20
C VAL A 387 25.05 28.80 -17.00
N ARG A 388 24.01 29.61 -16.83
CA ARG A 388 23.80 30.83 -17.62
C ARG A 388 24.64 31.97 -17.08
N LYS A 389 25.35 32.71 -17.97
CA LYS A 389 26.18 33.86 -17.59
C LYS A 389 25.42 34.95 -16.88
N ASN A 390 24.13 35.14 -17.24
CA ASN A 390 23.29 36.20 -16.69
C ASN A 390 22.71 35.84 -15.34
N ASP A 391 22.72 34.57 -14.95
CA ASP A 391 22.29 34.16 -13.62
C ASP A 391 23.36 34.57 -12.59
N LYS A 392 22.95 35.38 -11.62
CA LYS A 392 23.81 35.87 -10.55
C LYS A 392 23.66 35.12 -9.22
N TYR A 393 22.54 34.44 -9.06
CA TYR A 393 22.13 33.81 -7.80
C TYR A 393 21.53 32.44 -8.04
N PHE A 394 21.78 31.52 -7.13
CA PHE A 394 21.22 30.17 -7.16
C PHE A 394 19.70 30.18 -6.98
N THR A 395 19.18 31.03 -6.10
CA THR A 395 17.76 31.06 -5.71
C THR A 395 16.81 31.25 -6.89
N TYR A 396 17.20 31.93 -7.94
CA TYR A 396 16.36 32.12 -9.13
C TYR A 396 16.96 31.56 -10.43
N ALA A 397 18.13 30.93 -10.38
CA ALA A 397 18.72 30.31 -11.56
C ALA A 397 17.78 29.23 -12.13
N GLN A 398 17.57 29.24 -13.44
CA GLN A 398 16.71 28.26 -14.10
C GLN A 398 17.44 26.96 -14.41
N GLU A 399 18.77 27.01 -14.55
CA GLU A 399 19.58 25.88 -14.95
C GLU A 399 20.83 25.80 -14.08
N LEU A 400 21.00 24.65 -13.45
CA LEU A 400 22.16 24.30 -12.64
C LEU A 400 22.83 23.06 -13.24
N LYS A 401 24.14 22.98 -13.09
CA LYS A 401 24.91 21.79 -13.47
C LYS A 401 25.64 21.24 -12.26
N GLU A 402 25.36 20.01 -11.91
CA GLU A 402 26.19 19.23 -10.98
C GLU A 402 27.24 18.45 -11.77
N GLU A 403 28.47 18.45 -11.27
CA GLU A 403 29.54 17.62 -11.81
C GLU A 403 30.46 17.07 -10.72
N PRO A 404 30.99 15.84 -10.89
CA PRO A 404 31.97 15.29 -9.98
C PRO A 404 33.31 16.00 -10.18
N LEU A 405 33.96 16.40 -9.09
CA LEU A 405 35.34 16.90 -9.08
C LEU A 405 36.35 15.80 -8.72
N VAL A 406 36.05 15.03 -7.66
CA VAL A 406 36.86 13.92 -7.18
C VAL A 406 35.93 12.76 -6.83
N VAL A 407 36.02 11.69 -7.60
CA VAL A 407 35.31 10.43 -7.36
C VAL A 407 36.29 9.28 -7.64
N ASN A 408 36.62 8.53 -6.61
CA ASN A 408 37.48 7.35 -6.69
C ASN A 408 37.05 6.34 -5.60
N SER A 409 37.86 5.31 -5.37
CA SER A 409 37.56 4.29 -4.35
C SER A 409 37.82 4.74 -2.90
N GLN A 410 38.36 5.96 -2.72
CA GLN A 410 38.62 6.55 -1.40
C GLN A 410 37.52 7.55 -1.05
N THR A 411 37.28 7.74 0.22
CA THR A 411 36.29 8.73 0.69
C THR A 411 36.92 10.13 0.70
N SER A 412 36.19 11.14 0.19
CA SER A 412 36.62 12.53 0.14
C SER A 412 35.64 13.45 0.83
N PHE A 413 36.15 14.29 1.76
CA PHE A 413 35.36 15.13 2.65
C PHE A 413 35.90 16.56 2.73
N GLN A 414 35.06 17.48 3.28
CA GLN A 414 35.41 18.85 3.63
C GLN A 414 36.05 19.64 2.48
N PRO A 415 35.45 19.69 1.29
CA PRO A 415 35.97 20.47 0.20
C PRO A 415 35.89 21.97 0.51
N MET A 416 36.94 22.70 0.11
CA MET A 416 37.03 24.15 0.32
C MET A 416 37.75 24.78 -0.90
N TYR A 417 37.20 25.86 -1.42
CA TYR A 417 37.84 26.63 -2.49
C TYR A 417 39.08 27.36 -2.03
N SER A 418 40.06 27.48 -2.92
CA SER A 418 41.15 28.45 -2.76
C SER A 418 40.59 29.88 -2.90
N PRO A 419 41.23 30.88 -2.27
CA PRO A 419 40.76 32.28 -2.35
C PRO A 419 40.69 32.86 -3.77
N ASP A 420 41.46 32.33 -4.71
CA ASP A 420 41.46 32.68 -6.13
C ASP A 420 40.49 31.85 -6.99
N GLY A 421 39.79 30.87 -6.37
CA GLY A 421 38.82 30.02 -7.02
C GLY A 421 39.38 29.01 -8.02
N LYS A 422 40.71 28.80 -8.05
CA LYS A 422 41.33 27.90 -9.05
C LYS A 422 41.53 26.48 -8.58
N GLU A 423 41.50 26.26 -7.29
CA GLU A 423 41.72 24.97 -6.67
C GLU A 423 40.63 24.68 -5.59
N VAL A 424 40.47 23.39 -5.31
CA VAL A 424 39.66 22.92 -4.18
C VAL A 424 40.50 21.97 -3.33
N ALA A 425 40.63 22.29 -2.06
CA ALA A 425 41.23 21.40 -1.06
C ALA A 425 40.22 20.45 -0.53
N PHE A 426 40.60 19.23 -0.15
CA PHE A 426 39.71 18.23 0.45
C PHE A 426 40.50 17.22 1.29
N LEU A 427 39.83 16.53 2.21
CA LEU A 427 40.43 15.45 3.00
C LEU A 427 40.07 14.09 2.39
N GLU A 428 41.08 13.34 1.97
CA GLU A 428 40.94 11.95 1.56
C GLU A 428 41.13 11.04 2.79
N ASN A 429 40.18 10.13 3.00
CA ASN A 429 40.11 9.21 4.16
C ASN A 429 40.24 9.92 5.52
N ARG A 430 39.84 11.21 5.60
CA ARG A 430 39.92 12.08 6.79
C ARG A 430 41.35 12.34 7.32
N THR A 431 42.39 11.90 6.64
CA THR A 431 43.77 11.97 7.10
C THR A 431 44.69 12.69 6.13
N THR A 432 44.46 12.58 4.83
CA THR A 432 45.34 13.11 3.80
C THR A 432 44.75 14.36 3.16
N LEU A 433 45.42 15.50 3.31
CA LEU A 433 45.03 16.75 2.67
C LEU A 433 45.48 16.74 1.20
N ARG A 434 44.48 16.84 0.32
CA ARG A 434 44.72 16.93 -1.15
C ARG A 434 44.15 18.21 -1.72
N VAL A 435 44.61 18.57 -2.88
CA VAL A 435 44.12 19.73 -3.65
C VAL A 435 43.93 19.32 -5.09
N ILE A 436 42.77 19.63 -5.66
CA ILE A 436 42.50 19.50 -7.10
C ILE A 436 42.55 20.87 -7.78
N ASN A 437 43.27 20.96 -8.90
CA ASN A 437 43.24 22.11 -9.77
C ASN A 437 42.04 22.03 -10.71
N LEU A 438 41.12 23.02 -10.65
CA LEU A 438 39.87 22.99 -11.38
C LEU A 438 39.97 23.06 -12.89
N LYS A 439 41.06 23.64 -13.40
CA LYS A 439 41.33 23.78 -14.86
C LYS A 439 41.83 22.49 -15.50
N ASN A 440 42.82 21.87 -14.90
CA ASN A 440 43.43 20.67 -15.48
C ASN A 440 43.03 19.37 -14.78
N LYS A 441 42.23 19.46 -13.75
CA LYS A 441 41.72 18.34 -12.94
C LYS A 441 42.83 17.49 -12.27
N GLN A 442 44.05 18.00 -12.16
CA GLN A 442 45.15 17.30 -11.47
C GLN A 442 45.02 17.41 -9.97
N VAL A 443 45.18 16.29 -9.29
CA VAL A 443 45.15 16.19 -7.82
C VAL A 443 46.58 16.02 -7.31
N ARG A 444 46.96 16.81 -6.31
CA ARG A 444 48.25 16.70 -5.59
C ARG A 444 48.01 16.51 -4.09
N THR A 445 48.93 15.85 -3.41
CA THR A 445 48.94 15.73 -1.96
C THR A 445 49.68 16.94 -1.38
N VAL A 446 49.09 17.55 -0.38
CA VAL A 446 49.65 18.65 0.40
C VAL A 446 50.24 18.15 1.70
N LEU A 447 49.47 17.27 2.41
CA LEU A 447 49.91 16.68 3.67
C LEU A 447 49.48 15.21 3.69
N ASP A 448 50.45 14.32 3.93
CA ASP A 448 50.19 12.91 4.14
C ASP A 448 49.92 12.65 5.63
N GLY A 449 48.71 12.21 5.95
CA GLY A 449 48.24 12.00 7.32
C GLY A 449 48.79 10.77 8.03
N LYS A 450 49.99 10.32 7.70
CA LYS A 450 50.60 9.15 8.34
C LYS A 450 50.84 9.28 9.83
N TYR A 451 50.78 10.49 10.37
CA TYR A 451 50.98 10.76 11.79
C TYR A 451 49.69 11.29 12.41
N ASN A 452 48.97 10.42 13.09
CA ASN A 452 47.86 10.82 13.95
C ASN A 452 48.42 11.60 15.15
N TYR A 453 48.21 12.91 15.18
CA TYR A 453 48.25 13.63 16.43
C TYR A 453 46.87 13.52 17.07
N SER A 454 46.72 12.61 18.04
CA SER A 454 45.57 12.52 18.95
C SER A 454 45.59 13.72 19.91
#